data_625b93ad594b41271caf37f87148fb21
#
_entry.id   625b93ad594b41271caf37f87148fb21
#
_cell.length_a   1.000
_cell.length_b   1.000
_cell.length_c   1.000
_cell.angle_alpha   90.00
_cell.angle_beta   90.00
_cell.angle_gamma   90.00
#
_symmetry.space_group_name_H-M   'P 1'
#
loop_
_entity.id
_entity.type
_entity.pdbx_description
1 polymer ?
#
loop_
_entity_poly.entity_id
_entity_poly.type
_entity_poly.pdbx_seq_one_letter_code
_entity_poly.pdbx_strand_id
1 'polypeptide(L)'
;WLIVEADEFDRSFLHLHPEAAAITTTDADHLDIYGDAHSLLETFAQFEHQVTGPTYSPTGMKNTTSIGNVGDFIWASNITAADGAFQFTLHVQNDRFQTALHMPGYHNVSNALLAIALAMHAGVSAESAANSLQTFGGIRRRFEFHATEPTVIIEDYAHHPTEIKALLDGVEELYPKKNICLCFQPHLFSRTRDFME
;
A
#
# COMPACT_ATOMS: atom_id res chain seq x y z
N TRP A 1 -1.05 6.24 21.19
CA TRP A 1 -1.57 5.37 20.14
C TRP A 1 -0.76 4.08 20.05
N LEU A 2 -1.43 2.96 19.81
CA LEU A 2 -0.82 1.69 19.40
C LEU A 2 -1.14 1.46 17.93
N ILE A 3 -0.11 1.25 17.11
CA ILE A 3 -0.26 0.93 15.69
C ILE A 3 0.10 -0.52 15.50
N VAL A 4 -0.78 -1.28 14.87
CA VAL A 4 -0.63 -2.73 14.67
C VAL A 4 -0.82 -3.05 13.19
N GLU A 5 0.06 -3.87 12.63
CA GLU A 5 -0.19 -4.54 11.37
C GLU A 5 -1.21 -5.67 11.63
N ALA A 6 -2.37 -5.55 11.02
CA ALA A 6 -3.47 -6.51 11.18
C ALA A 6 -3.40 -7.53 10.04
N ASP A 7 -2.89 -8.72 10.35
CA ASP A 7 -2.70 -9.81 9.38
C ASP A 7 -4.00 -10.59 9.18
N GLU A 8 -4.44 -10.71 7.94
CA GLU A 8 -5.62 -11.52 7.58
C GLU A 8 -5.34 -13.02 7.56
N PHE A 9 -4.07 -13.42 7.47
CA PHE A 9 -3.70 -14.82 7.55
C PHE A 9 -4.29 -15.46 8.81
N ASP A 10 -4.85 -16.66 8.71
CA ASP A 10 -5.56 -17.38 9.76
C ASP A 10 -6.70 -16.60 10.48
N ARG A 11 -7.13 -15.47 9.92
CA ARG A 11 -8.17 -14.58 10.47
C ARG A 11 -7.79 -13.94 11.81
N SER A 12 -6.49 -13.83 12.12
CA SER A 12 -6.03 -13.32 13.42
C SER A 12 -6.43 -11.87 13.67
N PHE A 13 -6.58 -11.04 12.61
CA PHE A 13 -7.06 -9.66 12.71
C PHE A 13 -8.48 -9.54 13.33
N LEU A 14 -9.31 -10.57 13.29
CA LEU A 14 -10.63 -10.58 13.94
C LEU A 14 -10.57 -10.57 15.48
N HIS A 15 -9.40 -10.77 16.08
CA HIS A 15 -9.22 -10.59 17.52
C HIS A 15 -8.96 -9.12 17.91
N LEU A 16 -8.80 -8.22 16.93
CA LEU A 16 -8.55 -6.81 17.16
C LEU A 16 -9.86 -6.01 17.18
N HIS A 17 -9.92 -5.00 18.04
CA HIS A 17 -11.01 -4.02 18.12
C HIS A 17 -10.45 -2.61 18.01
N PRO A 18 -10.04 -2.19 16.80
CA PRO A 18 -9.36 -0.92 16.62
C PRO A 18 -10.31 0.26 16.68
N GLU A 19 -9.77 1.44 17.07
CA GLU A 19 -10.47 2.70 16.99
C GLU A 19 -10.57 3.21 15.54
N ALA A 20 -9.55 2.95 14.74
CA ALA A 20 -9.55 3.24 13.30
C ALA A 20 -8.75 2.17 12.55
N ALA A 21 -9.07 1.94 11.29
CA ALA A 21 -8.37 0.98 10.46
C ALA A 21 -8.07 1.50 9.04
N ALA A 22 -7.08 0.93 8.41
CA ALA A 22 -6.82 1.08 6.98
C ALA A 22 -6.73 -0.30 6.34
N ILE A 23 -7.46 -0.53 5.25
CA ILE A 23 -7.43 -1.75 4.46
C ILE A 23 -6.76 -1.41 3.14
N THR A 24 -5.58 -1.98 2.90
CA THR A 24 -4.74 -1.66 1.73
C THR A 24 -5.27 -2.31 0.46
N THR A 25 -5.65 -3.58 0.55
CA THR A 25 -6.23 -4.36 -0.54
C THR A 25 -7.14 -5.44 0.03
N THR A 26 -8.03 -5.95 -0.81
CA THR A 26 -8.84 -7.15 -0.56
C THR A 26 -8.64 -8.18 -1.67
N ASP A 27 -7.49 -8.12 -2.34
CA ASP A 27 -7.12 -9.10 -3.35
C ASP A 27 -7.17 -10.52 -2.78
N ALA A 28 -7.57 -11.45 -3.62
CA ALA A 28 -7.75 -12.83 -3.23
C ALA A 28 -6.39 -13.50 -2.97
N ASP A 29 -5.96 -13.50 -1.73
CA ASP A 29 -4.81 -14.26 -1.24
C ASP A 29 -5.25 -15.25 -0.16
N HIS A 30 -4.39 -16.20 0.19
CA HIS A 30 -4.65 -17.19 1.23
C HIS A 30 -5.95 -18.01 1.00
N LEU A 31 -6.28 -18.32 -0.26
CA LEU A 31 -7.49 -19.07 -0.62
C LEU A 31 -7.48 -20.51 -0.05
N ASP A 32 -6.31 -21.05 0.31
CA ASP A 32 -6.17 -22.28 1.06
C ASP A 32 -6.78 -22.23 2.48
N ILE A 33 -6.85 -21.03 3.08
CA ILE A 33 -7.46 -20.78 4.40
C ILE A 33 -8.93 -20.35 4.28
N TYR A 34 -9.21 -19.48 3.31
CA TYR A 34 -10.54 -18.91 3.14
C TYR A 34 -11.48 -19.76 2.29
N GLY A 35 -10.93 -20.60 1.42
CA GLY A 35 -11.67 -21.42 0.47
C GLY A 35 -12.01 -20.68 -0.81
N ASP A 36 -12.53 -19.47 -0.73
CA ASP A 36 -12.85 -18.62 -1.88
C ASP A 36 -12.74 -17.11 -1.56
N ALA A 37 -12.77 -16.29 -2.60
CA ALA A 37 -12.70 -14.82 -2.47
C ALA A 37 -13.90 -14.22 -1.74
N HIS A 38 -15.07 -14.84 -1.81
CA HIS A 38 -16.28 -14.35 -1.12
C HIS A 38 -16.10 -14.46 0.40
N SER A 39 -15.63 -15.61 0.89
CA SER A 39 -15.35 -15.84 2.31
C SER A 39 -14.30 -14.89 2.86
N LEU A 40 -13.29 -14.52 2.04
CA LEU A 40 -12.32 -13.50 2.39
C LEU A 40 -12.98 -12.14 2.56
N LEU A 41 -13.80 -11.70 1.60
CA LEU A 41 -14.51 -10.42 1.67
C LEU A 41 -15.48 -10.35 2.84
N GLU A 42 -16.19 -11.44 3.17
CA GLU A 42 -17.04 -11.52 4.36
C GLU A 42 -16.23 -11.35 5.65
N THR A 43 -15.01 -11.89 5.68
CA THR A 43 -14.13 -11.75 6.84
C THR A 43 -13.61 -10.32 7.00
N PHE A 44 -13.28 -9.63 5.90
CA PHE A 44 -12.98 -8.20 5.95
C PHE A 44 -14.18 -7.36 6.41
N ALA A 45 -15.40 -7.69 5.97
CA ALA A 45 -16.61 -7.03 6.45
C ALA A 45 -16.85 -7.26 7.95
N GLN A 46 -16.55 -8.44 8.48
CA GLN A 46 -16.61 -8.71 9.93
C GLN A 46 -15.60 -7.85 10.69
N PHE A 47 -14.36 -7.76 10.21
CA PHE A 47 -13.35 -6.89 10.80
C PHE A 47 -13.78 -5.42 10.79
N GLU A 48 -14.31 -4.94 9.67
CA GLU A 48 -14.81 -3.57 9.54
C GLU A 48 -15.89 -3.25 10.60
N HIS A 49 -16.78 -4.18 10.89
CA HIS A 49 -17.79 -4.03 11.95
C HIS A 49 -17.22 -3.95 13.37
N GLN A 50 -15.97 -4.38 13.59
CA GLN A 50 -15.29 -4.28 14.88
C GLN A 50 -14.58 -2.93 15.08
N VAL A 51 -14.40 -2.16 14.00
CA VAL A 51 -13.79 -0.82 14.06
C VAL A 51 -14.80 0.14 14.63
N THR A 52 -14.43 0.85 15.70
CA THR A 52 -15.35 1.78 16.39
C THR A 52 -15.42 3.18 15.74
N GLY A 53 -14.44 3.54 14.94
CA GLY A 53 -14.36 4.80 14.19
C GLY A 53 -14.21 4.56 12.67
N PRO A 54 -13.42 5.37 11.96
CA PRO A 54 -13.33 5.26 10.50
C PRO A 54 -12.48 4.08 10.05
N THR A 55 -12.92 3.44 8.96
CA THR A 55 -12.11 2.55 8.15
C THR A 55 -11.83 3.23 6.81
N TYR A 56 -10.57 3.29 6.41
CA TYR A 56 -10.10 3.87 5.15
C TYR A 56 -9.72 2.78 4.16
N SER A 57 -10.11 2.93 2.89
CA SER A 57 -9.74 1.97 1.86
C SER A 57 -9.75 2.59 0.46
N PRO A 58 -8.81 2.26 -0.42
CA PRO A 58 -8.84 2.64 -1.82
C PRO A 58 -9.80 1.76 -2.64
N THR A 59 -10.26 0.63 -2.10
CA THR A 59 -11.05 -0.38 -2.82
C THR A 59 -12.56 -0.11 -2.83
N GLY A 60 -13.03 0.95 -2.13
CA GLY A 60 -14.46 1.31 -2.12
C GLY A 60 -15.35 0.28 -1.46
N MET A 61 -14.91 -0.37 -0.40
CA MET A 61 -15.74 -1.24 0.43
C MET A 61 -16.94 -0.47 1.01
N LYS A 62 -18.04 -1.17 1.29
CA LYS A 62 -19.36 -0.57 1.54
C LYS A 62 -19.43 0.47 2.65
N ASN A 63 -18.70 0.27 3.74
CA ASN A 63 -18.73 1.17 4.90
C ASN A 63 -17.38 1.88 5.15
N THR A 64 -16.48 1.87 4.16
CA THR A 64 -15.20 2.54 4.26
C THR A 64 -15.23 3.98 3.74
N THR A 65 -14.40 4.84 4.29
CA THR A 65 -14.09 6.14 3.71
C THR A 65 -13.15 5.92 2.53
N SER A 66 -13.64 6.23 1.31
CA SER A 66 -12.85 6.12 0.09
C SER A 66 -11.71 7.13 0.10
N ILE A 67 -10.54 6.68 -0.33
CA ILE A 67 -9.36 7.52 -0.52
C ILE A 67 -8.64 7.15 -1.82
N GLY A 68 -7.95 8.13 -2.41
CA GLY A 68 -7.12 7.94 -3.59
C GLY A 68 -7.77 8.40 -4.90
N ASN A 69 -9.09 8.46 -5.01
CA ASN A 69 -9.76 8.95 -6.19
C ASN A 69 -9.92 10.47 -6.15
N VAL A 70 -9.98 11.11 -7.32
CA VAL A 70 -10.23 12.55 -7.43
C VAL A 70 -11.54 12.92 -6.75
N GLY A 71 -11.46 13.81 -5.76
CA GLY A 71 -12.62 14.26 -4.99
C GLY A 71 -12.87 13.50 -3.69
N ASP A 72 -12.10 12.45 -3.40
CA ASP A 72 -12.11 11.81 -2.10
C ASP A 72 -11.58 12.72 -0.99
N PHE A 73 -11.76 12.29 0.26
CA PHE A 73 -11.24 13.03 1.44
C PHE A 73 -9.73 13.26 1.37
N ILE A 74 -8.98 12.24 0.91
CA ILE A 74 -7.54 12.30 0.64
C ILE A 74 -7.26 11.67 -0.71
N TRP A 75 -6.50 12.33 -1.56
CA TRP A 75 -6.08 11.82 -2.87
C TRP A 75 -4.79 12.47 -3.34
N ALA A 76 -4.16 11.90 -4.38
CA ALA A 76 -2.93 12.38 -4.97
C ALA A 76 -3.12 12.75 -6.45
N SER A 77 -2.42 13.79 -6.90
CA SER A 77 -2.35 14.16 -8.32
C SER A 77 -0.93 14.53 -8.73
N ASN A 78 -0.69 14.66 -10.03
CA ASN A 78 0.59 15.04 -10.60
C ASN A 78 1.73 14.13 -10.10
N ILE A 79 1.45 12.81 -10.01
CA ILE A 79 2.44 11.84 -9.59
C ILE A 79 3.50 11.73 -10.70
N THR A 80 4.76 11.95 -10.34
CA THR A 80 5.90 11.88 -11.26
C THR A 80 7.08 11.21 -10.59
N ALA A 81 7.76 10.36 -11.34
CA ALA A 81 8.99 9.72 -10.88
C ALA A 81 10.20 10.62 -11.15
N ALA A 82 10.91 11.03 -10.11
CA ALA A 82 12.12 11.84 -10.19
C ALA A 82 13.04 11.57 -9.00
N ASP A 83 14.36 11.54 -9.25
CA ASP A 83 15.39 11.44 -8.22
C ASP A 83 15.21 10.27 -7.24
N GLY A 84 14.75 9.12 -7.73
CA GLY A 84 14.53 7.91 -6.92
C GLY A 84 13.30 7.98 -6.00
N ALA A 85 12.42 8.96 -6.22
CA ALA A 85 11.20 9.15 -5.46
C ALA A 85 9.99 9.36 -6.37
N PHE A 86 8.79 9.16 -5.83
CA PHE A 86 7.55 9.62 -6.44
C PHE A 86 7.15 10.94 -5.80
N GLN A 87 7.18 12.01 -6.60
CA GLN A 87 6.72 13.35 -6.22
C GLN A 87 5.25 13.49 -6.60
N PHE A 88 4.45 14.08 -5.73
CA PHE A 88 3.02 14.28 -6.01
C PHE A 88 2.41 15.45 -5.21
N THR A 89 1.26 15.90 -5.67
CA THR A 89 0.41 16.83 -4.94
C THR A 89 -0.57 16.02 -4.09
N LEU A 90 -0.42 16.07 -2.78
CA LEU A 90 -1.38 15.54 -1.82
C LEU A 90 -2.54 16.52 -1.69
N HIS A 91 -3.76 16.03 -1.85
CA HIS A 91 -5.00 16.77 -1.60
C HIS A 91 -5.65 16.22 -0.33
N VAL A 92 -5.97 17.09 0.60
CA VAL A 92 -6.72 16.77 1.82
C VAL A 92 -7.84 17.78 1.93
N GLN A 93 -9.05 17.36 1.65
CA GLN A 93 -10.21 18.26 1.56
C GLN A 93 -9.94 19.43 0.60
N ASN A 94 -9.81 20.66 1.11
CA ASN A 94 -9.52 21.86 0.32
C ASN A 94 -8.04 22.24 0.28
N ASP A 95 -7.21 21.57 1.08
CA ASP A 95 -5.78 21.87 1.19
C ASP A 95 -4.96 21.05 0.20
N ARG A 96 -3.79 21.58 -0.17
CA ARG A 96 -2.86 20.95 -1.09
C ARG A 96 -1.43 21.08 -0.57
N PHE A 97 -0.70 19.96 -0.63
CA PHE A 97 0.68 19.89 -0.17
C PHE A 97 1.55 19.22 -1.24
N GLN A 98 2.69 19.81 -1.54
CA GLN A 98 3.70 19.14 -2.36
C GLN A 98 4.49 18.18 -1.45
N THR A 99 4.64 16.94 -1.87
CA THR A 99 5.37 15.95 -1.10
C THR A 99 6.07 14.95 -2.02
N ALA A 100 6.94 14.13 -1.43
CA ALA A 100 7.65 13.07 -2.12
C ALA A 100 7.71 11.82 -1.24
N LEU A 101 7.71 10.66 -1.87
CA LEU A 101 7.86 9.36 -1.22
C LEU A 101 9.04 8.63 -1.85
N HIS A 102 10.05 8.31 -1.05
CA HIS A 102 11.24 7.56 -1.48
C HIS A 102 11.02 6.04 -1.55
N MET A 103 9.78 5.62 -1.62
CA MET A 103 9.33 4.26 -1.96
C MET A 103 8.49 4.37 -3.24
N PRO A 104 9.10 4.21 -4.42
CA PRO A 104 8.40 4.33 -5.68
C PRO A 104 7.31 3.29 -5.87
N GLY A 105 6.35 3.62 -6.72
CA GLY A 105 5.21 2.77 -7.04
C GLY A 105 3.87 3.41 -6.63
N TYR A 106 2.88 3.34 -7.51
CA TYR A 106 1.55 3.90 -7.26
C TYR A 106 0.86 3.25 -6.05
N HIS A 107 1.10 1.96 -5.82
CA HIS A 107 0.62 1.26 -4.62
C HIS A 107 1.21 1.86 -3.33
N ASN A 108 2.47 2.29 -3.33
CA ASN A 108 3.09 2.95 -2.19
C ASN A 108 2.54 4.37 -1.97
N VAL A 109 2.17 5.08 -3.04
CA VAL A 109 1.42 6.34 -2.90
C VAL A 109 0.07 6.07 -2.25
N SER A 110 -0.67 5.03 -2.67
CA SER A 110 -1.93 4.64 -2.04
C SER A 110 -1.74 4.30 -0.55
N ASN A 111 -0.71 3.52 -0.21
CA ASN A 111 -0.38 3.20 1.18
C ASN A 111 -0.03 4.46 2.00
N ALA A 112 0.67 5.44 1.41
CA ALA A 112 0.98 6.71 2.05
C ALA A 112 -0.29 7.52 2.33
N LEU A 113 -1.27 7.55 1.41
CA LEU A 113 -2.55 8.21 1.63
C LEU A 113 -3.32 7.58 2.81
N LEU A 114 -3.31 6.24 2.93
CA LEU A 114 -3.89 5.52 4.07
C LEU A 114 -3.20 5.87 5.38
N ALA A 115 -1.86 5.90 5.38
CA ALA A 115 -1.06 6.26 6.54
C ALA A 115 -1.36 7.71 6.99
N ILE A 116 -1.49 8.65 6.04
CA ILE A 116 -1.88 10.04 6.33
C ILE A 116 -3.27 10.10 6.94
N ALA A 117 -4.24 9.35 6.40
CA ALA A 117 -5.60 9.31 6.92
C ALA A 117 -5.64 8.85 8.39
N LEU A 118 -4.92 7.77 8.71
CA LEU A 118 -4.78 7.28 10.09
C LEU A 118 -4.04 8.27 11.00
N ALA A 119 -2.97 8.90 10.51
CA ALA A 119 -2.22 9.91 11.27
C ALA A 119 -3.09 11.12 11.58
N MET A 120 -3.90 11.58 10.63
CA MET A 120 -4.86 12.68 10.85
C MET A 120 -5.95 12.31 11.86
N HIS A 121 -6.46 11.08 11.81
CA HIS A 121 -7.38 10.57 12.83
C HIS A 121 -6.73 10.60 14.22
N ALA A 122 -5.43 10.29 14.30
CA ALA A 122 -4.65 10.38 15.54
C ALA A 122 -4.30 11.82 15.98
N GLY A 123 -4.72 12.85 15.25
CA GLY A 123 -4.52 14.26 15.57
C GLY A 123 -3.31 14.92 14.92
N VAL A 124 -2.60 14.25 14.00
CA VAL A 124 -1.51 14.83 13.22
C VAL A 124 -2.09 15.73 12.12
N SER A 125 -1.52 16.93 11.91
CA SER A 125 -1.96 17.78 10.80
C SER A 125 -1.55 17.19 9.44
N ALA A 126 -2.36 17.45 8.40
CA ALA A 126 -2.06 17.02 7.03
C ALA A 126 -0.70 17.51 6.53
N GLU A 127 -0.34 18.76 6.87
CA GLU A 127 0.96 19.35 6.55
C GLU A 127 2.12 18.58 7.21
N SER A 128 1.99 18.28 8.51
CA SER A 128 3.01 17.52 9.23
C SER A 128 3.16 16.11 8.68
N ALA A 129 2.07 15.44 8.35
CA ALA A 129 2.07 14.12 7.72
C ALA A 129 2.73 14.15 6.33
N ALA A 130 2.38 15.14 5.48
CA ALA A 130 3.00 15.33 4.17
C ALA A 130 4.52 15.58 4.26
N ASN A 131 4.96 16.39 5.21
CA ASN A 131 6.38 16.66 5.43
C ASN A 131 7.12 15.41 5.92
N SER A 132 6.49 14.58 6.75
CA SER A 132 7.08 13.34 7.26
C SER A 132 7.34 12.32 6.16
N LEU A 133 6.53 12.26 5.10
CA LEU A 133 6.76 11.37 3.96
C LEU A 133 8.11 11.65 3.27
N GLN A 134 8.52 12.92 3.17
CA GLN A 134 9.75 13.32 2.49
C GLN A 134 11.01 12.80 3.21
N THR A 135 10.90 12.54 4.50
CA THR A 135 12.00 12.01 5.33
C THR A 135 11.84 10.53 5.67
N PHE A 136 10.79 9.88 5.16
CA PHE A 136 10.55 8.48 5.40
C PHE A 136 11.59 7.62 4.68
N GLY A 137 12.38 6.87 5.44
CA GLY A 137 13.51 6.07 4.94
C GLY A 137 13.15 4.76 4.25
N GLY A 138 11.86 4.49 4.06
CA GLY A 138 11.38 3.24 3.48
C GLY A 138 11.26 2.08 4.47
N ILE A 139 10.96 0.91 3.95
CA ILE A 139 10.79 -0.34 4.69
C ILE A 139 11.75 -1.36 4.07
N ARG A 140 12.43 -2.15 4.89
CA ARG A 140 13.28 -3.24 4.40
C ARG A 140 12.47 -4.19 3.52
N ARG A 141 13.08 -4.60 2.41
CA ARG A 141 12.45 -5.48 1.41
C ARG A 141 11.15 -4.94 0.82
N ARG A 142 10.99 -3.60 0.78
CA ARG A 142 9.91 -2.92 0.09
C ARG A 142 10.52 -1.83 -0.78
N PHE A 143 10.79 -2.15 -2.05
CA PHE A 143 11.51 -1.30 -3.01
C PHE A 143 12.86 -0.81 -2.45
N GLU A 144 13.60 -1.69 -1.78
CA GLU A 144 14.85 -1.34 -1.09
C GLU A 144 16.01 -1.26 -2.08
N PHE A 145 16.68 -0.12 -2.12
CA PHE A 145 17.84 0.09 -2.98
C PHE A 145 19.11 -0.41 -2.29
N HIS A 146 19.82 -1.36 -2.93
CA HIS A 146 21.13 -1.86 -2.46
C HIS A 146 22.32 -1.30 -3.26
N ALA A 147 22.11 -0.98 -4.53
CA ALA A 147 23.10 -0.34 -5.38
C ALA A 147 22.43 0.50 -6.46
N THR A 148 23.06 1.60 -6.84
CA THR A 148 22.53 2.54 -7.83
C THR A 148 23.43 2.76 -9.02
N GLU A 149 24.73 2.39 -8.94
CA GLU A 149 25.70 2.52 -10.02
C GLU A 149 26.71 1.36 -10.03
N PRO A 150 27.08 0.83 -11.18
CA PRO A 150 26.53 1.09 -12.53
C PRO A 150 25.20 0.36 -12.76
N THR A 151 24.86 -0.59 -11.88
CA THR A 151 23.63 -1.40 -11.92
C THR A 151 22.76 -1.05 -10.74
N VAL A 152 21.51 -0.71 -11.00
CA VAL A 152 20.51 -0.53 -9.94
C VAL A 152 20.08 -1.90 -9.43
N ILE A 153 20.20 -2.12 -8.13
CA ILE A 153 19.75 -3.35 -7.46
C ILE A 153 18.65 -2.96 -6.48
N ILE A 154 17.48 -3.55 -6.69
CA ILE A 154 16.29 -3.33 -5.87
C ILE A 154 15.86 -4.67 -5.28
N GLU A 155 15.64 -4.70 -3.98
CA GLU A 155 15.05 -5.85 -3.27
C GLU A 155 13.61 -5.52 -2.87
N ASP A 156 12.70 -6.46 -3.19
CA ASP A 156 11.30 -6.36 -2.77
C ASP A 156 10.79 -7.74 -2.33
N TYR A 157 9.84 -7.77 -1.44
CA TYR A 157 9.20 -9.00 -0.95
C TYR A 157 8.00 -9.43 -1.80
N ALA A 158 7.74 -8.73 -2.89
CA ALA A 158 6.64 -9.02 -3.81
C ALA A 158 6.65 -10.49 -4.24
N HIS A 159 5.56 -11.18 -4.03
CA HIS A 159 5.43 -12.61 -4.32
C HIS A 159 4.03 -12.97 -4.86
N HIS A 160 3.07 -12.07 -4.79
CA HIS A 160 1.79 -12.16 -5.48
C HIS A 160 1.89 -11.50 -6.87
N PRO A 161 1.21 -12.00 -7.93
CA PRO A 161 1.28 -11.43 -9.28
C PRO A 161 1.00 -9.93 -9.34
N THR A 162 -0.01 -9.46 -8.59
CA THR A 162 -0.35 -8.03 -8.49
C THR A 162 0.81 -7.21 -7.91
N GLU A 163 1.48 -7.72 -6.87
CA GLU A 163 2.62 -7.05 -6.24
C GLU A 163 3.82 -6.99 -7.19
N ILE A 164 4.13 -8.13 -7.86
CA ILE A 164 5.24 -8.21 -8.83
C ILE A 164 5.01 -7.23 -9.98
N LYS A 165 3.77 -7.19 -10.49
CA LYS A 165 3.41 -6.23 -11.54
C LYS A 165 3.58 -4.79 -11.06
N ALA A 166 3.08 -4.45 -9.89
CA ALA A 166 3.19 -3.10 -9.33
C ALA A 166 4.66 -2.69 -9.07
N LEU A 167 5.51 -3.63 -8.64
CA LEU A 167 6.95 -3.42 -8.51
C LEU A 167 7.58 -3.12 -9.87
N LEU A 168 7.32 -3.94 -10.89
CA LEU A 168 7.90 -3.77 -12.22
C LEU A 168 7.43 -2.46 -12.88
N ASP A 169 6.15 -2.11 -12.77
CA ASP A 169 5.61 -0.84 -13.26
C ASP A 169 6.36 0.35 -12.60
N GLY A 170 6.61 0.28 -11.29
CA GLY A 170 7.38 1.30 -10.57
C GLY A 170 8.85 1.39 -11.00
N VAL A 171 9.48 0.25 -11.31
CA VAL A 171 10.86 0.21 -11.82
C VAL A 171 10.93 0.80 -13.23
N GLU A 172 9.99 0.46 -14.11
CA GLU A 172 9.93 1.00 -15.48
C GLU A 172 9.73 2.52 -15.47
N GLU A 173 8.88 3.03 -14.58
CA GLU A 173 8.65 4.46 -14.42
C GLU A 173 9.92 5.22 -14.00
N LEU A 174 10.68 4.66 -13.05
CA LEU A 174 11.93 5.25 -12.59
C LEU A 174 13.09 5.11 -13.58
N TYR A 175 13.14 4.01 -14.30
CA TYR A 175 14.27 3.65 -15.16
C TYR A 175 13.84 3.26 -16.57
N PRO A 176 13.14 4.12 -17.31
CA PRO A 176 12.52 3.78 -18.61
C PRO A 176 13.54 3.42 -19.72
N LYS A 177 14.84 3.64 -19.47
CA LYS A 177 15.92 3.34 -20.44
C LYS A 177 16.82 2.18 -20.00
N LYS A 178 16.52 1.55 -18.85
CA LYS A 178 17.32 0.40 -18.35
C LYS A 178 16.62 -0.92 -18.69
N ASN A 179 17.41 -1.94 -18.96
CA ASN A 179 16.88 -3.30 -19.06
C ASN A 179 16.65 -3.86 -17.66
N ILE A 180 15.51 -4.52 -17.47
CA ILE A 180 15.16 -5.17 -16.22
C ILE A 180 15.60 -6.63 -16.26
N CYS A 181 16.30 -7.08 -15.23
CA CYS A 181 16.58 -8.49 -14.97
C CYS A 181 15.91 -8.85 -13.64
N LEU A 182 14.85 -9.66 -13.72
CA LEU A 182 14.10 -10.11 -12.55
C LEU A 182 14.66 -11.44 -12.04
N CYS A 183 15.04 -11.46 -10.75
CA CYS A 183 15.34 -12.69 -10.01
C CYS A 183 14.19 -12.94 -9.05
N PHE A 184 13.37 -13.96 -9.29
CA PHE A 184 12.18 -14.27 -8.53
C PHE A 184 12.32 -15.60 -7.79
N GLN A 185 12.02 -15.59 -6.49
CA GLN A 185 11.91 -16.79 -5.69
C GLN A 185 10.44 -17.00 -5.32
N PRO A 186 9.78 -18.04 -5.85
CA PRO A 186 8.40 -18.36 -5.50
C PRO A 186 8.26 -18.62 -4.00
N HIS A 187 7.17 -18.14 -3.44
CA HIS A 187 6.81 -18.37 -2.04
C HIS A 187 5.48 -19.14 -1.96
N LEU A 188 5.45 -20.26 -1.27
CA LEU A 188 4.37 -21.24 -1.18
C LEU A 188 4.06 -21.99 -2.49
N PHE A 189 3.97 -23.33 -2.38
CA PHE A 189 3.60 -24.19 -3.50
C PHE A 189 2.15 -23.98 -3.94
N SER A 190 1.22 -23.74 -3.02
CA SER A 190 -0.18 -23.46 -3.31
C SER A 190 -0.32 -22.22 -4.18
N ARG A 191 0.30 -21.11 -3.79
CA ARG A 191 0.27 -19.86 -4.54
C ARG A 191 0.88 -20.01 -5.93
N THR A 192 2.04 -20.68 -6.05
CA THR A 192 2.66 -20.93 -7.36
C THR A 192 1.73 -21.75 -8.26
N ARG A 193 1.07 -22.79 -7.72
CA ARG A 193 0.11 -23.58 -8.48
C ARG A 193 -1.10 -22.74 -8.95
N ASP A 194 -1.63 -21.89 -8.08
CA ASP A 194 -2.88 -21.17 -8.30
C ASP A 194 -2.72 -19.97 -9.25
N PHE A 195 -1.48 -19.50 -9.45
CA PHE A 195 -1.14 -18.35 -10.30
C PHE A 195 -0.13 -18.63 -11.42
N MET A 196 0.07 -19.91 -11.80
CA MET A 196 1.06 -20.34 -12.82
C MET A 196 0.61 -20.16 -14.27
N GLU A 197 -0.52 -19.54 -14.58
CA GLU A 197 -1.00 -19.30 -15.94
C GLU A 197 -0.40 -18.04 -16.59
#